data_485b5a06e4c9be9b8b4303bfa228dab8
#
_entry.id   485b5a06e4c9be9b8b4303bfa228dab8
#
_cell.length_a   1.000
_cell.length_b   1.000
_cell.length_c   1.000
_cell.angle_alpha   90.00
_cell.angle_beta   90.00
_cell.angle_gamma   90.00
#
_symmetry.space_group_name_H-M   'P 1'
#
loop_
_entity.id
_entity.type
_entity.pdbx_description
1 polymer ?
#
loop_
_entity_poly.entity_id
_entity_poly.type
_entity_poly.pdbx_seq_one_letter_code
_entity_poly.pdbx_strand_id
1 'polypeptide(L)'
;MAPVTSTSSTSTPQATEVLRRVFGYDSFREGQQEIIEHVVAGGDALVLMPTGGGKSLCYQIPALVRPGTGVVVSPLIALMQDQVDALRALGVRAGFLNSTQEFGDREVTEAEYLAGELDLLYLAPERLRSEQTLQFLSRGKIALFAIDEAHCVSQWGHDFRPDYLRLSALHERWPDVPRIALTATATPATHAEIAQRLGLEQARHLVAGFDRPNIRYHIEPKQEPKRQLLRLLRTEHDGDAGIVYCLSRSSVEKIALFLQENGIPALPYHAGLDAATRAAHQSRFLREDGLVMVATIAFGMGIDKPDVRFVAHLDLPKSVEGYYQETGRAGRDGLPATAWMAYGLQDVVQLRKLSTEGDETHRRRQLDQLDAMLALCETVDCRRVRLLAYFGQDGSPCGNCDTCLTPPATWDATVPAQKLLSTVLRLQRERNQRFGAGHLIDILLGKKTEKVLQFDHASLTVFGVGTELSEAEWRAVVRQLLALGLLTVEGEYGTLSLTPESAPVLRGERPLSLRRDPTPRKPDRSAKPGGSSAKPAADLAPEAASLFDRLRAWRAATAKEQGVPAYVVFHDATLREIASTHPTTLGELSGISGVGENKLTKYGEAILTVLEDQP
;
A
#
# COMPACT_ATOMS: atom_id res chain seq x y z
N MET A 1 36.15 6.90 -40.23
CA MET A 1 35.99 6.05 -39.03
C MET A 1 36.85 6.64 -37.93
N ALA A 2 36.29 7.42 -37.05
CA ALA A 2 36.93 7.91 -35.83
C ALA A 2 36.48 7.03 -34.66
N PRO A 3 37.32 6.65 -33.70
CA PRO A 3 36.94 5.79 -32.61
C PRO A 3 36.03 6.51 -31.62
N VAL A 4 34.90 5.90 -31.33
CA VAL A 4 34.01 6.28 -30.22
C VAL A 4 34.77 6.01 -28.92
N THR A 5 35.25 7.06 -28.29
CA THR A 5 35.81 7.02 -26.94
C THR A 5 34.68 6.75 -25.94
N SER A 6 34.70 5.54 -25.38
CA SER A 6 33.86 5.15 -24.24
C SER A 6 34.23 5.96 -23.01
N THR A 7 33.43 6.98 -22.68
CA THR A 7 33.48 7.65 -21.38
C THR A 7 32.55 6.91 -20.41
N SER A 8 32.99 5.77 -19.92
CA SER A 8 32.33 5.05 -18.83
C SER A 8 33.39 4.66 -17.81
N SER A 9 33.37 5.23 -16.60
CA SER A 9 33.74 4.53 -15.36
C SER A 9 34.13 5.35 -14.13
N THR A 10 33.88 6.66 -14.06
CA THR A 10 34.20 7.43 -12.83
C THR A 10 33.02 7.65 -11.88
N SER A 11 31.80 7.45 -12.31
CA SER A 11 30.58 7.68 -11.48
C SER A 11 30.15 6.49 -10.62
N THR A 12 30.40 5.27 -11.08
CA THR A 12 30.03 4.02 -10.37
C THR A 12 30.71 3.88 -9.01
N PRO A 13 32.02 4.12 -8.86
CA PRO A 13 32.70 4.03 -7.56
C PRO A 13 32.14 5.04 -6.55
N GLN A 14 31.81 6.26 -6.98
CA GLN A 14 31.30 7.30 -6.10
C GLN A 14 29.89 6.97 -5.57
N ALA A 15 28.97 6.48 -6.41
CA ALA A 15 27.63 6.11 -6.00
C ALA A 15 27.63 4.93 -5.01
N THR A 16 28.47 3.91 -5.25
CA THR A 16 28.63 2.76 -4.35
C THR A 16 29.29 3.16 -3.02
N GLU A 17 30.23 4.10 -3.05
CA GLU A 17 30.84 4.64 -1.83
C GLU A 17 29.81 5.39 -0.97
N VAL A 18 28.99 6.24 -1.58
CA VAL A 18 27.88 6.92 -0.88
C VAL A 18 26.89 5.93 -0.31
N LEU A 19 26.52 4.87 -1.06
CA LEU A 19 25.64 3.82 -0.59
C LEU A 19 26.18 3.15 0.70
N ARG A 20 27.47 2.81 0.72
CA ARG A 20 28.11 2.18 1.88
C ARG A 20 28.30 3.13 3.05
N ARG A 21 28.93 4.28 2.79
CA ARG A 21 29.31 5.22 3.83
C ARG A 21 28.12 5.92 4.50
N VAL A 22 27.13 6.35 3.72
CA VAL A 22 25.99 7.12 4.24
C VAL A 22 24.86 6.17 4.64
N PHE A 23 24.46 5.25 3.77
CA PHE A 23 23.27 4.41 3.97
C PHE A 23 23.57 3.05 4.61
N GLY A 24 24.83 2.60 4.62
CA GLY A 24 25.24 1.35 5.25
C GLY A 24 24.82 0.10 4.47
N TYR A 25 24.66 0.18 3.16
CA TYR A 25 24.33 -0.95 2.29
C TYR A 25 25.51 -1.31 1.39
N ASP A 26 25.81 -2.60 1.25
CA ASP A 26 26.95 -3.08 0.46
C ASP A 26 26.70 -3.10 -1.04
N SER A 27 25.44 -3.27 -1.43
CA SER A 27 25.06 -3.40 -2.83
C SER A 27 23.70 -2.75 -3.12
N PHE A 28 23.54 -2.30 -4.35
CA PHE A 28 22.24 -1.84 -4.86
C PHE A 28 21.29 -3.02 -5.06
N ARG A 29 20.00 -2.77 -4.92
CA ARG A 29 18.97 -3.69 -5.37
C ARG A 29 18.89 -3.70 -6.90
N GLU A 30 18.26 -4.73 -7.45
CA GLU A 30 18.05 -4.87 -8.89
C GLU A 30 17.47 -3.60 -9.52
N GLY A 31 18.10 -3.13 -10.61
CA GLY A 31 17.73 -1.92 -11.34
C GLY A 31 18.10 -0.57 -10.69
N GLN A 32 18.41 -0.53 -9.39
CA GLN A 32 18.76 0.76 -8.74
C GLN A 32 20.07 1.34 -9.28
N GLN A 33 21.10 0.51 -9.42
CA GLN A 33 22.43 0.95 -9.88
C GLN A 33 22.35 1.62 -11.25
N GLU A 34 21.66 0.98 -12.19
CA GLU A 34 21.49 1.47 -13.56
C GLU A 34 20.85 2.87 -13.60
N ILE A 35 19.79 3.06 -12.81
CA ILE A 35 19.09 4.36 -12.74
C ILE A 35 19.95 5.41 -12.05
N ILE A 36 20.59 5.08 -10.95
CA ILE A 36 21.45 6.00 -10.21
C ILE A 36 22.59 6.50 -11.11
N GLU A 37 23.27 5.60 -11.81
CA GLU A 37 24.35 5.94 -12.75
C GLU A 37 23.86 6.81 -13.91
N HIS A 38 22.66 6.48 -14.45
CA HIS A 38 22.05 7.27 -15.53
C HIS A 38 21.75 8.72 -15.10
N VAL A 39 21.16 8.89 -13.91
CA VAL A 39 20.84 10.22 -13.35
C VAL A 39 22.13 10.98 -12.95
N VAL A 40 23.13 10.30 -12.38
CA VAL A 40 24.45 10.90 -12.09
C VAL A 40 25.11 11.41 -13.37
N ALA A 41 24.97 10.70 -14.48
CA ALA A 41 25.47 11.11 -15.79
C ALA A 41 24.67 12.27 -16.41
N GLY A 42 23.54 12.68 -15.84
CA GLY A 42 22.71 13.82 -16.29
C GLY A 42 21.51 13.42 -17.16
N GLY A 43 21.16 12.15 -17.20
CA GLY A 43 20.00 11.66 -17.95
C GLY A 43 18.69 11.74 -17.15
N ASP A 44 17.58 11.98 -17.86
CA ASP A 44 16.23 11.92 -17.30
C ASP A 44 15.77 10.46 -17.10
N ALA A 45 14.99 10.18 -16.04
CA ALA A 45 14.50 8.85 -15.74
C ALA A 45 13.02 8.85 -15.28
N LEU A 46 12.28 7.80 -15.66
CA LEU A 46 10.98 7.45 -15.11
C LEU A 46 11.06 6.08 -14.45
N VAL A 47 10.87 6.03 -13.13
CA VAL A 47 11.08 4.85 -12.31
C VAL A 47 9.76 4.37 -11.72
N LEU A 48 9.38 3.16 -12.07
CA LEU A 48 8.26 2.44 -11.49
C LEU A 48 8.82 1.31 -10.62
N MET A 49 8.72 1.46 -9.32
CA MET A 49 9.33 0.56 -8.34
C MET A 49 8.42 0.41 -7.12
N PRO A 50 8.22 -0.81 -6.58
CA PRO A 50 7.27 -1.07 -5.50
C PRO A 50 7.58 -0.26 -4.24
N THR A 51 6.58 -0.08 -3.39
CA THR A 51 6.79 0.47 -2.05
C THR A 51 7.74 -0.45 -1.27
N GLY A 52 8.73 0.14 -0.58
CA GLY A 52 9.80 -0.64 0.06
C GLY A 52 10.90 -1.12 -0.89
N GLY A 53 10.80 -0.84 -2.20
CA GLY A 53 11.84 -1.16 -3.20
C GLY A 53 13.09 -0.28 -3.13
N GLY A 54 13.08 0.77 -2.30
CA GLY A 54 14.22 1.70 -2.17
C GLY A 54 14.21 2.84 -3.19
N LYS A 55 13.03 3.28 -3.65
CA LYS A 55 12.87 4.41 -4.58
C LYS A 55 13.63 5.65 -4.17
N SER A 56 13.63 6.01 -2.88
CA SER A 56 14.27 7.21 -2.38
C SER A 56 15.78 7.24 -2.65
N LEU A 57 16.46 6.10 -2.60
CA LEU A 57 17.90 6.01 -2.93
C LEU A 57 18.18 6.38 -4.39
N CYS A 58 17.24 6.16 -5.30
CA CYS A 58 17.39 6.45 -6.73
C CYS A 58 17.54 7.95 -7.02
N TYR A 59 17.11 8.83 -6.12
CA TYR A 59 17.35 10.28 -6.23
C TYR A 59 18.27 10.83 -5.13
N GLN A 60 18.28 10.23 -3.93
CA GLN A 60 19.12 10.67 -2.82
C GLN A 60 20.61 10.51 -3.15
N ILE A 61 21.02 9.34 -3.66
CA ILE A 61 22.42 9.09 -4.02
C ILE A 61 22.88 10.01 -5.16
N PRO A 62 22.16 10.16 -6.29
CA PRO A 62 22.54 11.13 -7.31
C PRO A 62 22.63 12.57 -6.78
N ALA A 63 21.75 12.98 -5.86
CA ALA A 63 21.82 14.31 -5.25
C ALA A 63 23.10 14.51 -4.43
N LEU A 64 23.60 13.46 -3.76
CA LEU A 64 24.84 13.49 -2.98
C LEU A 64 26.10 13.41 -3.85
N VAL A 65 26.01 12.86 -5.05
CA VAL A 65 27.15 12.68 -5.98
C VAL A 65 27.29 13.90 -6.92
N ARG A 66 26.19 14.46 -7.38
CA ARG A 66 26.18 15.60 -8.32
C ARG A 66 26.39 16.92 -7.57
N PRO A 67 27.06 17.91 -8.20
CA PRO A 67 27.28 19.22 -7.58
C PRO A 67 25.98 20.05 -7.55
N GLY A 68 25.58 20.51 -6.37
CA GLY A 68 24.39 21.33 -6.12
C GLY A 68 23.40 20.65 -5.19
N THR A 69 22.21 21.19 -5.07
CA THR A 69 21.13 20.67 -4.21
C THR A 69 20.14 19.84 -5.03
N GLY A 70 19.83 18.62 -4.60
CA GLY A 70 18.71 17.85 -5.16
C GLY A 70 17.37 18.42 -4.71
N VAL A 71 16.54 18.85 -5.64
CA VAL A 71 15.20 19.39 -5.36
C VAL A 71 14.16 18.29 -5.50
N VAL A 72 13.49 17.93 -4.41
CA VAL A 72 12.51 16.83 -4.36
C VAL A 72 11.10 17.39 -4.24
N VAL A 73 10.26 17.15 -5.23
CA VAL A 73 8.84 17.49 -5.19
C VAL A 73 8.06 16.33 -4.63
N SER A 74 7.44 16.50 -3.47
CA SER A 74 6.65 15.48 -2.80
C SER A 74 5.26 16.00 -2.42
N PRO A 75 4.18 15.21 -2.58
CA PRO A 75 2.82 15.69 -2.37
C PRO A 75 2.39 15.72 -0.90
N LEU A 76 3.27 15.31 0.03
CA LEU A 76 2.90 15.01 1.40
C LEU A 76 3.85 15.64 2.41
N ILE A 77 3.32 16.60 3.17
CA ILE A 77 4.06 17.34 4.19
C ILE A 77 4.67 16.42 5.26
N ALA A 78 3.90 15.44 5.75
CA ALA A 78 4.38 14.50 6.77
C ALA A 78 5.52 13.61 6.25
N LEU A 79 5.44 13.16 4.99
CA LEU A 79 6.52 12.37 4.36
C LEU A 79 7.80 13.18 4.22
N MET A 80 7.69 14.45 3.84
CA MET A 80 8.87 15.34 3.72
C MET A 80 9.59 15.43 5.06
N GLN A 81 8.86 15.63 6.17
CA GLN A 81 9.45 15.71 7.51
C GLN A 81 10.16 14.41 7.88
N ASP A 82 9.49 13.26 7.72
CA ASP A 82 10.05 11.95 8.03
C ASP A 82 11.32 11.65 7.21
N GLN A 83 11.31 11.99 5.90
CA GLN A 83 12.46 11.80 5.01
C GLN A 83 13.64 12.73 5.40
N VAL A 84 13.37 14.00 5.72
CA VAL A 84 14.40 14.96 6.13
C VAL A 84 15.00 14.55 7.47
N ASP A 85 14.19 14.12 8.44
CA ASP A 85 14.68 13.68 9.76
C ASP A 85 15.55 12.42 9.62
N ALA A 86 15.14 11.46 8.78
CA ALA A 86 15.95 10.29 8.49
C ALA A 86 17.30 10.62 7.82
N LEU A 87 17.30 11.54 6.86
CA LEU A 87 18.51 11.99 6.17
C LEU A 87 19.46 12.75 7.12
N ARG A 88 18.93 13.63 7.95
CA ARG A 88 19.72 14.35 8.97
C ARG A 88 20.36 13.39 9.98
N ALA A 89 19.64 12.33 10.36
CA ALA A 89 20.18 11.28 11.23
C ALA A 89 21.36 10.52 10.59
N LEU A 90 21.42 10.47 9.25
CA LEU A 90 22.53 9.90 8.49
C LEU A 90 23.65 10.93 8.19
N GLY A 91 23.53 12.18 8.69
CA GLY A 91 24.50 13.25 8.46
C GLY A 91 24.35 13.97 7.11
N VAL A 92 23.24 13.74 6.40
CA VAL A 92 22.92 14.45 5.14
C VAL A 92 22.25 15.77 5.46
N ARG A 93 22.67 16.85 4.80
CA ARG A 93 22.12 18.19 4.98
C ARG A 93 20.84 18.34 4.16
N ALA A 94 19.72 18.04 4.78
CA ALA A 94 18.41 18.08 4.14
C ALA A 94 17.48 19.10 4.80
N GLY A 95 16.66 19.77 4.00
CA GLY A 95 15.64 20.71 4.44
C GLY A 95 14.34 20.52 3.68
N PHE A 96 13.26 21.14 4.14
CA PHE A 96 11.98 21.16 3.43
C PHE A 96 11.34 22.53 3.47
N LEU A 97 10.51 22.85 2.47
CA LEU A 97 9.69 24.05 2.41
C LEU A 97 8.24 23.66 2.10
N ASN A 98 7.36 23.86 3.06
CA ASN A 98 5.93 23.59 2.94
C ASN A 98 5.08 24.70 3.59
N SER A 99 3.75 24.52 3.61
CA SER A 99 2.81 25.52 4.13
C SER A 99 2.63 25.50 5.66
N THR A 100 3.21 24.52 6.36
CA THR A 100 3.03 24.36 7.82
C THR A 100 4.22 24.84 8.64
N GLN A 101 5.34 25.21 7.99
CA GLN A 101 6.53 25.73 8.68
C GLN A 101 6.30 27.12 9.25
N GLU A 102 6.89 27.37 10.41
CA GLU A 102 7.01 28.71 10.97
C GLU A 102 7.92 29.59 10.10
N PHE A 103 7.70 30.90 10.16
CA PHE A 103 8.40 31.84 9.28
C PHE A 103 9.93 31.78 9.46
N GLY A 104 10.40 31.68 10.71
CA GLY A 104 11.83 31.61 11.03
C GLY A 104 12.53 30.36 10.49
N ASP A 105 11.91 29.18 10.64
CA ASP A 105 12.46 27.92 10.13
C ASP A 105 12.55 27.92 8.59
N ARG A 106 11.59 28.56 7.96
CA ARG A 106 11.57 28.73 6.51
C ARG A 106 12.73 29.61 6.04
N GLU A 107 12.96 30.77 6.70
CA GLU A 107 14.07 31.69 6.34
C GLU A 107 15.43 31.00 6.49
N VAL A 108 15.60 30.18 7.54
CA VAL A 108 16.83 29.40 7.73
C VAL A 108 17.03 28.43 6.57
N THR A 109 16.03 27.64 6.22
CA THR A 109 16.13 26.67 5.11
C THR A 109 16.38 27.36 3.76
N GLU A 110 15.75 28.51 3.52
CA GLU A 110 15.97 29.32 2.31
C GLU A 110 17.40 29.87 2.26
N ALA A 111 17.96 30.32 3.39
CA ALA A 111 19.34 30.81 3.48
C ALA A 111 20.36 29.67 3.26
N GLU A 112 20.18 28.52 3.88
CA GLU A 112 21.01 27.31 3.70
C GLU A 112 21.04 26.86 2.23
N TYR A 113 19.90 26.88 1.54
CA TYR A 113 19.83 26.57 0.11
C TYR A 113 20.64 27.54 -0.73
N LEU A 114 20.49 28.85 -0.50
CA LEU A 114 21.20 29.89 -1.25
C LEU A 114 22.71 29.90 -0.97
N ALA A 115 23.12 29.48 0.23
CA ALA A 115 24.53 29.31 0.60
C ALA A 115 25.15 28.03 0.00
N GLY A 116 24.33 27.11 -0.59
CA GLY A 116 24.79 25.80 -1.10
C GLY A 116 25.13 24.82 0.02
N GLU A 117 24.52 25.00 1.20
CA GLU A 117 24.75 24.17 2.37
C GLU A 117 23.80 22.98 2.43
N LEU A 118 22.77 22.90 1.55
CA LEU A 118 21.85 21.76 1.46
C LEU A 118 22.26 20.79 0.37
N ASP A 119 22.24 19.50 0.71
CA ASP A 119 22.35 18.40 -0.23
C ASP A 119 20.98 18.07 -0.87
N LEU A 120 19.89 18.15 -0.09
CA LEU A 120 18.52 17.92 -0.55
C LEU A 120 17.56 18.98 0.00
N LEU A 121 16.65 19.45 -0.88
CA LEU A 121 15.56 20.35 -0.53
C LEU A 121 14.22 19.76 -0.98
N TYR A 122 13.36 19.43 -0.03
CA TYR A 122 12.00 18.93 -0.31
C TYR A 122 11.02 20.09 -0.45
N LEU A 123 10.18 20.04 -1.49
CA LEU A 123 9.18 21.06 -1.80
C LEU A 123 7.79 20.46 -1.95
N ALA A 124 6.79 21.14 -1.40
CA ALA A 124 5.40 20.85 -1.73
C ALA A 124 5.07 21.35 -3.15
N PRO A 125 4.31 20.58 -3.97
CA PRO A 125 4.07 20.90 -5.38
C PRO A 125 3.34 22.24 -5.57
N GLU A 126 2.48 22.65 -4.64
CA GLU A 126 1.78 23.94 -4.68
C GLU A 126 2.72 25.16 -4.62
N ARG A 127 3.90 25.01 -4.03
CA ARG A 127 4.89 26.09 -4.00
C ARG A 127 5.45 26.42 -5.38
N LEU A 128 5.52 25.45 -6.27
CA LEU A 128 6.00 25.64 -7.65
C LEU A 128 4.99 26.40 -8.54
N ARG A 129 3.81 26.75 -8.01
CA ARG A 129 2.89 27.70 -8.66
C ARG A 129 3.42 29.14 -8.61
N SER A 130 4.23 29.46 -7.61
CA SER A 130 4.71 30.81 -7.36
C SER A 130 5.97 31.11 -8.18
N GLU A 131 5.92 32.17 -8.98
CA GLU A 131 7.10 32.66 -9.70
C GLU A 131 8.24 33.05 -8.73
N GLN A 132 7.90 33.53 -7.53
CA GLN A 132 8.89 33.79 -6.49
C GLN A 132 9.67 32.52 -6.10
N THR A 133 8.98 31.37 -5.97
CA THR A 133 9.66 30.10 -5.67
C THR A 133 10.55 29.66 -6.83
N LEU A 134 10.11 29.83 -8.08
CA LEU A 134 10.92 29.50 -9.25
C LEU A 134 12.14 30.40 -9.36
N GLN A 135 12.01 31.71 -9.09
CA GLN A 135 13.12 32.66 -9.04
C GLN A 135 14.07 32.35 -7.88
N PHE A 136 13.55 32.00 -6.71
CA PHE A 136 14.35 31.55 -5.58
C PHE A 136 15.20 30.33 -5.94
N LEU A 137 14.61 29.29 -6.54
CA LEU A 137 15.33 28.09 -6.99
C LEU A 137 16.41 28.42 -8.04
N SER A 138 16.14 29.37 -8.94
CA SER A 138 17.11 29.79 -9.98
C SER A 138 18.37 30.49 -9.44
N ARG A 139 18.38 30.91 -8.17
CA ARG A 139 19.53 31.53 -7.51
C ARG A 139 20.52 30.53 -6.94
N GLY A 140 20.06 29.30 -6.69
CA GLY A 140 20.90 28.19 -6.23
C GLY A 140 21.36 27.31 -7.38
N LYS A 141 22.32 26.41 -7.11
CA LYS A 141 22.75 25.37 -8.05
C LYS A 141 21.94 24.10 -7.80
N ILE A 142 21.20 23.64 -8.81
CA ILE A 142 20.35 22.43 -8.71
C ILE A 142 21.09 21.23 -9.28
N ALA A 143 21.20 20.16 -8.51
CA ALA A 143 21.82 18.91 -8.92
C ALA A 143 20.89 18.06 -9.79
N LEU A 144 19.62 17.96 -9.38
CA LEU A 144 18.54 17.23 -10.07
C LEU A 144 17.17 17.68 -9.55
N PHE A 145 16.12 17.37 -10.31
CA PHE A 145 14.74 17.36 -9.82
C PHE A 145 14.24 15.94 -9.63
N ALA A 146 13.76 15.61 -8.44
CA ALA A 146 13.05 14.37 -8.17
C ALA A 146 11.55 14.65 -8.01
N ILE A 147 10.72 13.97 -8.79
CA ILE A 147 9.25 14.05 -8.73
C ILE A 147 8.76 12.77 -8.09
N ASP A 148 8.52 12.83 -6.78
CA ASP A 148 8.01 11.67 -6.03
C ASP A 148 6.50 11.54 -6.20
N GLU A 149 5.98 10.31 -6.07
CA GLU A 149 4.59 9.95 -6.31
C GLU A 149 4.06 10.50 -7.67
N ALA A 150 4.85 10.31 -8.73
CA ALA A 150 4.58 10.86 -10.05
C ALA A 150 3.22 10.45 -10.63
N HIS A 151 2.58 9.38 -10.14
CA HIS A 151 1.22 9.01 -10.50
C HIS A 151 0.18 10.11 -10.19
N CYS A 152 0.52 11.06 -9.30
CA CYS A 152 -0.34 12.23 -9.02
C CYS A 152 -0.55 13.15 -10.22
N VAL A 153 0.28 13.06 -11.27
CA VAL A 153 0.08 13.83 -12.52
C VAL A 153 -1.00 13.22 -13.41
N SER A 154 -1.28 11.92 -13.24
CA SER A 154 -2.20 11.18 -14.09
C SER A 154 -3.64 11.33 -13.61
N GLN A 155 -4.53 11.68 -14.52
CA GLN A 155 -5.98 11.62 -14.27
C GLN A 155 -6.48 10.17 -14.15
N TRP A 156 -5.72 9.19 -14.62
CA TRP A 156 -5.98 7.76 -14.47
C TRP A 156 -5.44 7.21 -13.15
N GLY A 157 -4.58 7.97 -12.47
CA GLY A 157 -4.07 7.63 -11.13
C GLY A 157 -5.17 7.66 -10.06
N HIS A 158 -4.94 6.97 -8.96
CA HIS A 158 -5.86 6.91 -7.83
C HIS A 158 -5.84 8.17 -6.93
N ASP A 159 -4.84 9.07 -7.10
CA ASP A 159 -4.68 10.33 -6.35
C ASP A 159 -4.22 11.47 -7.27
N PHE A 160 -5.09 11.85 -8.20
CA PHE A 160 -4.79 12.96 -9.12
C PHE A 160 -4.68 14.31 -8.38
N ARG A 161 -3.59 15.05 -8.65
CA ARG A 161 -3.33 16.38 -8.10
C ARG A 161 -3.03 17.37 -9.21
N PRO A 162 -3.89 18.39 -9.42
CA PRO A 162 -3.71 19.37 -10.49
C PRO A 162 -2.36 20.11 -10.47
N ASP A 163 -1.74 20.23 -9.29
CA ASP A 163 -0.44 20.89 -9.13
C ASP A 163 0.69 20.16 -9.85
N TYR A 164 0.60 18.84 -9.97
CA TYR A 164 1.59 18.04 -10.68
C TYR A 164 1.63 18.31 -12.19
N LEU A 165 0.54 18.80 -12.80
CA LEU A 165 0.50 19.13 -14.22
C LEU A 165 1.49 20.26 -14.59
N ARG A 166 1.89 21.09 -13.64
CA ARG A 166 2.84 22.20 -13.85
C ARG A 166 4.30 21.77 -13.78
N LEU A 167 4.58 20.53 -13.35
CA LEU A 167 5.96 20.06 -13.21
C LEU A 167 6.66 19.84 -14.55
N SER A 168 5.92 19.77 -15.67
CA SER A 168 6.51 19.79 -17.02
C SER A 168 7.34 21.05 -17.29
N ALA A 169 6.92 22.20 -16.74
CA ALA A 169 7.63 23.48 -16.90
C ALA A 169 9.04 23.50 -16.27
N LEU A 170 9.37 22.53 -15.40
CA LEU A 170 10.72 22.41 -14.83
C LEU A 170 11.77 22.19 -15.92
N HIS A 171 11.43 21.41 -16.95
CA HIS A 171 12.35 21.17 -18.07
C HIS A 171 12.58 22.39 -18.94
N GLU A 172 11.54 23.20 -19.15
CA GLU A 172 11.65 24.43 -19.95
C GLU A 172 12.59 25.45 -19.28
N ARG A 173 12.55 25.50 -17.94
CA ARG A 173 13.35 26.48 -17.19
C ARG A 173 14.76 25.99 -16.87
N TRP A 174 14.96 24.70 -16.69
CA TRP A 174 16.24 24.07 -16.37
C TRP A 174 16.51 22.86 -17.29
N PRO A 175 16.75 23.09 -18.59
CA PRO A 175 16.88 21.99 -19.57
C PRO A 175 18.08 21.08 -19.33
N ASP A 176 19.14 21.59 -18.67
CA ASP A 176 20.36 20.84 -18.38
C ASP A 176 20.34 20.11 -17.03
N VAL A 177 19.28 20.27 -16.24
CA VAL A 177 19.13 19.61 -14.93
C VAL A 177 18.32 18.32 -15.10
N PRO A 178 18.90 17.15 -14.79
CA PRO A 178 18.19 15.88 -14.93
C PRO A 178 16.98 15.80 -14.03
N ARG A 179 15.94 15.12 -14.53
CA ARG A 179 14.70 14.85 -13.80
C ARG A 179 14.54 13.37 -13.60
N ILE A 180 14.16 12.99 -12.38
CA ILE A 180 13.77 11.63 -12.07
C ILE A 180 12.34 11.63 -11.51
N ALA A 181 11.41 10.99 -12.20
CA ALA A 181 10.05 10.79 -11.73
C ALA A 181 9.89 9.37 -11.18
N LEU A 182 9.29 9.25 -9.99
CA LEU A 182 9.18 7.97 -9.28
C LEU A 182 7.75 7.72 -8.84
N THR A 183 7.32 6.47 -8.99
CA THR A 183 6.03 6.02 -8.43
C THR A 183 6.07 4.54 -8.05
N ALA A 184 5.20 4.15 -7.12
CA ALA A 184 5.03 2.75 -6.73
C ALA A 184 3.92 2.04 -7.50
N THR A 185 2.98 2.79 -8.07
CA THR A 185 1.73 2.27 -8.62
C THR A 185 1.43 2.95 -9.94
N ALA A 186 1.58 2.23 -11.02
CA ALA A 186 1.10 2.66 -12.34
C ALA A 186 0.79 1.44 -13.20
N THR A 187 -0.40 1.42 -13.80
CA THR A 187 -0.69 0.53 -14.92
C THR A 187 0.09 0.98 -16.16
N PRO A 188 0.22 0.14 -17.20
CA PRO A 188 0.88 0.56 -18.45
C PRO A 188 0.29 1.86 -19.04
N ALA A 189 -1.03 2.05 -18.94
CA ALA A 189 -1.69 3.28 -19.40
C ALA A 189 -1.32 4.50 -18.53
N THR A 190 -1.32 4.35 -17.20
CA THR A 190 -0.90 5.39 -16.26
C THR A 190 0.57 5.76 -16.47
N HIS A 191 1.44 4.78 -16.69
CA HIS A 191 2.86 4.99 -16.95
C HIS A 191 3.09 5.82 -18.22
N ALA A 192 2.38 5.49 -19.31
CA ALA A 192 2.45 6.26 -20.56
C ALA A 192 1.96 7.73 -20.37
N GLU A 193 0.87 7.93 -19.60
CA GLU A 193 0.38 9.27 -19.31
C GLU A 193 1.36 10.07 -18.45
N ILE A 194 2.00 9.45 -17.44
CA ILE A 194 3.04 10.12 -16.63
C ILE A 194 4.18 10.59 -17.53
N ALA A 195 4.69 9.72 -18.41
CA ALA A 195 5.75 10.08 -19.34
C ALA A 195 5.35 11.27 -20.22
N GLN A 196 4.17 11.24 -20.81
CA GLN A 196 3.66 12.31 -21.67
C GLN A 196 3.47 13.63 -20.91
N ARG A 197 2.80 13.57 -19.73
CA ARG A 197 2.48 14.78 -18.95
C ARG A 197 3.72 15.49 -18.39
N LEU A 198 4.76 14.72 -18.06
CA LEU A 198 6.00 15.26 -17.54
C LEU A 198 7.07 15.51 -18.61
N GLY A 199 6.79 15.21 -19.90
CA GLY A 199 7.76 15.31 -20.98
C GLY A 199 8.97 14.41 -20.78
N LEU A 200 8.71 13.15 -20.40
CA LEU A 200 9.71 12.11 -20.10
C LEU A 200 9.63 10.92 -21.06
N GLU A 201 9.02 11.09 -22.26
CA GLU A 201 8.87 10.00 -23.24
C GLU A 201 10.24 9.50 -23.75
N GLN A 202 11.24 10.36 -23.75
CA GLN A 202 12.62 10.03 -24.16
C GLN A 202 13.54 9.70 -22.99
N ALA A 203 13.02 9.73 -21.76
CA ALA A 203 13.77 9.41 -20.56
C ALA A 203 14.10 7.90 -20.48
N ARG A 204 15.05 7.52 -19.63
CA ARG A 204 15.25 6.10 -19.29
C ARG A 204 14.09 5.59 -18.44
N HIS A 205 13.34 4.62 -18.95
CA HIS A 205 12.26 3.99 -18.20
C HIS A 205 12.75 2.73 -17.50
N LEU A 206 12.61 2.67 -16.18
CA LEU A 206 12.82 1.46 -15.40
C LEU A 206 11.50 1.03 -14.77
N VAL A 207 11.09 -0.19 -15.07
CA VAL A 207 9.97 -0.86 -14.40
C VAL A 207 10.54 -2.01 -13.60
N ALA A 208 10.75 -1.80 -12.30
CA ALA A 208 11.10 -2.87 -11.38
C ALA A 208 9.85 -3.73 -11.07
N GLY A 209 10.07 -4.98 -10.70
CA GLY A 209 8.97 -5.88 -10.40
C GLY A 209 8.07 -5.39 -9.27
N PHE A 210 6.76 -5.60 -9.43
CA PHE A 210 5.75 -5.29 -8.40
C PHE A 210 5.67 -6.37 -7.32
N ASP A 211 6.43 -7.45 -7.43
CA ASP A 211 6.32 -8.56 -6.49
C ASP A 211 6.85 -8.20 -5.10
N ARG A 212 6.08 -8.59 -4.09
CA ARG A 212 6.40 -8.48 -2.67
C ARG A 212 6.30 -9.87 -2.05
N PRO A 213 7.31 -10.74 -2.23
CA PRO A 213 7.24 -12.15 -1.83
C PRO A 213 7.06 -12.34 -0.32
N ASN A 214 7.46 -11.37 0.48
CA ASN A 214 7.30 -11.38 1.93
C ASN A 214 5.89 -11.04 2.42
N ILE A 215 4.98 -10.56 1.56
CA ILE A 215 3.59 -10.25 1.95
C ILE A 215 2.70 -11.44 1.61
N ARG A 216 2.04 -12.01 2.61
CA ARG A 216 1.01 -13.03 2.45
C ARG A 216 -0.35 -12.39 2.25
N TYR A 217 -1.00 -12.65 1.11
CA TYR A 217 -2.37 -12.18 0.84
C TYR A 217 -3.40 -13.18 1.33
N HIS A 218 -4.36 -12.72 2.13
CA HIS A 218 -5.46 -13.53 2.66
C HIS A 218 -6.77 -12.75 2.57
N ILE A 219 -7.74 -13.24 1.79
CA ILE A 219 -9.04 -12.62 1.58
C ILE A 219 -10.14 -13.61 1.97
N GLU A 220 -10.97 -13.23 2.94
CA GLU A 220 -12.07 -14.08 3.41
C GLU A 220 -13.43 -13.36 3.36
N PRO A 221 -14.56 -14.13 3.29
CA PRO A 221 -15.89 -13.54 3.35
C PRO A 221 -16.15 -12.85 4.69
N LYS A 222 -16.73 -11.66 4.63
CA LYS A 222 -17.10 -10.84 5.80
C LYS A 222 -18.32 -11.45 6.49
N GLN A 223 -18.15 -11.91 7.71
CA GLN A 223 -19.23 -12.48 8.54
C GLN A 223 -19.37 -11.70 9.84
N GLU A 224 -18.39 -11.80 10.74
CA GLU A 224 -18.29 -11.08 12.00
C GLU A 224 -16.94 -10.30 12.01
N PRO A 225 -16.81 -9.20 11.27
CA PRO A 225 -15.51 -8.60 10.96
C PRO A 225 -14.69 -8.23 12.19
N LYS A 226 -15.31 -7.78 13.27
CA LYS A 226 -14.61 -7.49 14.53
C LYS A 226 -13.98 -8.74 15.14
N ARG A 227 -14.72 -9.86 15.16
CA ARG A 227 -14.21 -11.14 15.69
C ARG A 227 -13.18 -11.76 14.77
N GLN A 228 -13.36 -11.64 13.44
CA GLN A 228 -12.38 -12.10 12.46
C GLN A 228 -11.06 -11.35 12.62
N LEU A 229 -11.10 -10.02 12.73
CA LEU A 229 -9.92 -9.20 13.01
C LEU A 229 -9.27 -9.58 14.35
N LEU A 230 -10.04 -9.69 15.43
CA LEU A 230 -9.51 -10.05 16.75
C LEU A 230 -8.84 -11.42 16.74
N ARG A 231 -9.41 -12.41 16.01
CA ARG A 231 -8.81 -13.71 15.81
C ARG A 231 -7.45 -13.58 15.11
N LEU A 232 -7.40 -12.87 13.97
CA LEU A 232 -6.14 -12.62 13.24
C LEU A 232 -5.06 -12.05 14.18
N LEU A 233 -5.40 -11.00 14.93
CA LEU A 233 -4.44 -10.32 15.80
C LEU A 233 -3.93 -11.25 16.91
N ARG A 234 -4.82 -11.97 17.59
CA ARG A 234 -4.43 -12.84 18.71
C ARG A 234 -3.70 -14.12 18.28
N THR A 235 -3.96 -14.64 17.07
CA THR A 235 -3.36 -15.90 16.62
C THR A 235 -2.10 -15.72 15.81
N GLU A 236 -1.98 -14.62 15.08
CA GLU A 236 -0.90 -14.41 14.12
C GLU A 236 -0.05 -13.17 14.40
N HIS A 237 -0.63 -12.13 15.03
CA HIS A 237 -0.02 -10.81 15.17
C HIS A 237 -0.09 -10.24 16.61
N ASP A 238 0.04 -11.12 17.60
CA ASP A 238 0.03 -10.70 19.01
C ASP A 238 1.28 -9.87 19.33
N GLY A 239 1.05 -8.60 19.70
CA GLY A 239 2.12 -7.63 19.98
C GLY A 239 2.77 -7.01 18.76
N ASP A 240 2.27 -7.26 17.54
CA ASP A 240 2.79 -6.69 16.29
C ASP A 240 2.19 -5.32 16.00
N ALA A 241 2.99 -4.44 15.39
CA ALA A 241 2.49 -3.19 14.80
C ALA A 241 1.75 -3.47 13.49
N GLY A 242 0.61 -2.80 13.30
CA GLY A 242 -0.20 -2.99 12.09
C GLY A 242 -1.15 -1.84 11.79
N ILE A 243 -1.77 -1.92 10.60
CA ILE A 243 -2.73 -0.93 10.13
C ILE A 243 -4.05 -1.63 9.81
N VAL A 244 -5.17 -1.07 10.29
CA VAL A 244 -6.53 -1.53 10.00
C VAL A 244 -7.28 -0.46 9.23
N TYR A 245 -7.64 -0.73 7.99
CA TYR A 245 -8.38 0.20 7.14
C TYR A 245 -9.88 -0.02 7.25
N CYS A 246 -10.61 1.10 7.42
CA CYS A 246 -12.07 1.17 7.43
C CYS A 246 -12.54 2.28 6.48
N LEU A 247 -13.72 2.08 5.87
CA LEU A 247 -14.29 3.04 4.92
C LEU A 247 -14.77 4.33 5.60
N SER A 248 -15.34 4.27 6.81
CA SER A 248 -15.95 5.40 7.49
C SER A 248 -15.22 5.81 8.78
N ARG A 249 -15.27 7.11 9.11
CA ARG A 249 -14.73 7.68 10.35
C ARG A 249 -15.33 7.00 11.58
N SER A 250 -16.66 6.81 11.59
CA SER A 250 -17.36 6.14 12.70
C SER A 250 -16.93 4.69 12.89
N SER A 251 -16.61 3.97 11.79
CA SER A 251 -16.07 2.61 11.87
C SER A 251 -14.67 2.61 12.49
N VAL A 252 -13.82 3.56 12.10
CA VAL A 252 -12.46 3.73 12.66
C VAL A 252 -12.51 3.85 14.17
N GLU A 253 -13.33 4.79 14.70
CA GLU A 253 -13.45 5.00 16.15
C GLU A 253 -13.98 3.77 16.88
N LYS A 254 -15.02 3.12 16.33
CA LYS A 254 -15.62 1.90 16.92
C LYS A 254 -14.69 0.71 16.92
N ILE A 255 -13.84 0.57 15.91
CA ILE A 255 -12.87 -0.54 15.83
C ILE A 255 -11.68 -0.26 16.75
N ALA A 256 -11.17 0.99 16.80
CA ALA A 256 -10.09 1.36 17.70
C ALA A 256 -10.50 1.11 19.17
N LEU A 257 -11.68 1.56 19.56
CA LEU A 257 -12.23 1.32 20.90
C LEU A 257 -12.39 -0.20 21.18
N PHE A 258 -12.96 -0.94 20.23
CA PHE A 258 -13.13 -2.40 20.37
C PHE A 258 -11.79 -3.12 20.59
N LEU A 259 -10.72 -2.74 19.88
CA LEU A 259 -9.39 -3.33 20.06
C LEU A 259 -8.82 -2.97 21.43
N GLN A 260 -8.95 -1.72 21.88
CA GLN A 260 -8.52 -1.27 23.21
C GLN A 260 -9.24 -2.04 24.34
N GLU A 261 -10.56 -2.22 24.24
CA GLU A 261 -11.37 -3.01 25.19
C GLU A 261 -10.94 -4.49 25.24
N ASN A 262 -10.31 -5.00 24.17
CA ASN A 262 -9.76 -6.35 24.09
C ASN A 262 -8.27 -6.45 24.41
N GLY A 263 -7.66 -5.37 24.95
CA GLY A 263 -6.28 -5.33 25.40
C GLY A 263 -5.24 -5.13 24.30
N ILE A 264 -5.66 -4.71 23.10
CA ILE A 264 -4.77 -4.44 21.97
C ILE A 264 -4.56 -2.92 21.88
N PRO A 265 -3.31 -2.40 21.99
CA PRO A 265 -3.03 -0.97 21.84
C PRO A 265 -3.44 -0.50 20.45
N ALA A 266 -4.40 0.41 20.36
CA ALA A 266 -4.91 0.90 19.07
C ALA A 266 -5.20 2.39 19.11
N LEU A 267 -4.98 3.10 18.00
CA LEU A 267 -5.27 4.52 17.83
C LEU A 267 -6.12 4.76 16.59
N PRO A 268 -7.14 5.63 16.65
CA PRO A 268 -7.92 6.05 15.49
C PRO A 268 -7.18 7.11 14.68
N TYR A 269 -7.32 7.07 13.34
CA TYR A 269 -6.79 8.11 12.44
C TYR A 269 -7.73 8.37 11.26
N HIS A 270 -8.27 9.58 11.16
CA HIS A 270 -9.09 10.01 10.02
C HIS A 270 -9.13 11.54 9.91
N ALA A 271 -9.54 12.06 8.77
CA ALA A 271 -9.57 13.50 8.48
C ALA A 271 -10.52 14.32 9.38
N GLY A 272 -11.40 13.67 10.15
CA GLY A 272 -12.28 14.35 11.12
C GLY A 272 -11.64 14.67 12.46
N LEU A 273 -10.45 14.09 12.75
CA LEU A 273 -9.67 14.46 13.93
C LEU A 273 -8.99 15.80 13.71
N ASP A 274 -8.75 16.57 14.76
CA ASP A 274 -7.96 17.79 14.69
C ASP A 274 -6.50 17.51 14.32
N ALA A 275 -5.79 18.53 13.83
CA ALA A 275 -4.44 18.38 13.31
C ALA A 275 -3.43 17.93 14.38
N ALA A 276 -3.57 18.41 15.62
CA ALA A 276 -2.67 18.07 16.71
C ALA A 276 -2.83 16.59 17.12
N THR A 277 -4.07 16.12 17.26
CA THR A 277 -4.38 14.72 17.53
C THR A 277 -3.87 13.80 16.42
N ARG A 278 -4.05 14.16 15.16
CA ARG A 278 -3.52 13.39 14.02
C ARG A 278 -2.00 13.28 14.08
N ALA A 279 -1.31 14.40 14.30
CA ALA A 279 0.15 14.44 14.40
C ALA A 279 0.64 13.60 15.60
N ALA A 280 -0.02 13.70 16.77
CA ALA A 280 0.31 12.92 17.94
C ALA A 280 0.12 11.40 17.72
N HIS A 281 -1.00 10.98 17.12
CA HIS A 281 -1.27 9.58 16.82
C HIS A 281 -0.27 9.01 15.79
N GLN A 282 0.03 9.76 14.73
CA GLN A 282 1.03 9.37 13.74
C GLN A 282 2.41 9.24 14.38
N SER A 283 2.84 10.23 15.17
CA SER A 283 4.12 10.20 15.88
C SER A 283 4.24 9.00 16.82
N ARG A 284 3.18 8.69 17.57
CA ARG A 284 3.13 7.50 18.42
C ARG A 284 3.25 6.21 17.61
N PHE A 285 2.51 6.09 16.50
CA PHE A 285 2.58 4.91 15.64
C PHE A 285 3.99 4.66 15.09
N LEU A 286 4.68 5.74 14.68
CA LEU A 286 6.05 5.65 14.16
C LEU A 286 7.07 5.26 15.23
N ARG A 287 6.86 5.69 16.49
CA ARG A 287 7.83 5.54 17.59
C ARG A 287 7.57 4.33 18.49
N GLU A 288 6.31 3.95 18.67
CA GLU A 288 5.92 2.85 19.57
C GLU A 288 5.87 1.51 18.80
N ASP A 289 6.37 0.45 19.44
CA ASP A 289 6.24 -0.92 18.96
C ASP A 289 4.87 -1.50 19.34
N GLY A 290 4.37 -2.45 18.55
CA GLY A 290 3.13 -3.19 18.86
C GLY A 290 1.85 -2.36 18.80
N LEU A 291 1.88 -1.14 18.25
CA LEU A 291 0.72 -0.26 18.15
C LEU A 291 -0.06 -0.51 16.86
N VAL A 292 -1.37 -0.63 16.97
CA VAL A 292 -2.28 -0.79 15.81
C VAL A 292 -2.89 0.56 15.45
N MET A 293 -2.71 1.00 14.21
CA MET A 293 -3.40 2.18 13.67
C MET A 293 -4.69 1.76 12.98
N VAL A 294 -5.83 2.22 13.48
CA VAL A 294 -7.14 2.04 12.81
C VAL A 294 -7.47 3.30 12.04
N ALA A 295 -7.61 3.22 10.72
CA ALA A 295 -7.65 4.41 9.90
C ALA A 295 -8.61 4.33 8.70
N THR A 296 -8.98 5.50 8.18
CA THR A 296 -9.44 5.63 6.78
C THR A 296 -8.24 5.76 5.85
N ILE A 297 -8.48 5.82 4.53
CA ILE A 297 -7.45 6.10 3.51
C ILE A 297 -6.67 7.41 3.79
N ALA A 298 -7.14 8.28 4.70
CA ALA A 298 -6.43 9.47 5.14
C ALA A 298 -5.10 9.15 5.87
N PHE A 299 -4.97 7.96 6.45
CA PHE A 299 -3.70 7.41 6.94
C PHE A 299 -3.05 6.63 5.80
N GLY A 300 -2.55 7.38 4.85
CA GLY A 300 -2.14 6.86 3.57
C GLY A 300 -0.70 7.18 3.26
N MET A 301 -0.49 7.89 2.15
CA MET A 301 0.84 8.25 1.68
C MET A 301 1.68 8.89 2.80
N GLY A 302 2.96 8.56 2.87
CA GLY A 302 3.90 9.13 3.84
C GLY A 302 4.17 8.31 5.09
N ILE A 303 3.55 7.15 5.28
CA ILE A 303 3.87 6.26 6.39
C ILE A 303 4.98 5.30 5.96
N ASP A 304 6.16 5.47 6.53
CA ASP A 304 7.36 4.68 6.21
C ASP A 304 7.89 3.92 7.43
N LYS A 305 6.99 3.31 8.23
CA LYS A 305 7.35 2.41 9.31
C LYS A 305 7.70 1.03 8.74
N PRO A 306 8.94 0.55 8.87
CA PRO A 306 9.39 -0.67 8.18
C PRO A 306 8.83 -1.97 8.80
N ASP A 307 8.57 -1.97 10.09
CA ASP A 307 8.17 -3.12 10.92
C ASP A 307 6.65 -3.30 11.05
N VAL A 308 5.86 -2.79 10.12
CA VAL A 308 4.41 -3.09 10.03
C VAL A 308 4.24 -4.55 9.62
N ARG A 309 3.72 -5.38 10.54
CA ARG A 309 3.59 -6.83 10.31
C ARG A 309 2.30 -7.23 9.63
N PHE A 310 1.26 -6.40 9.70
CA PHE A 310 0.01 -6.65 8.98
C PHE A 310 -0.67 -5.37 8.52
N VAL A 311 -1.39 -5.51 7.40
CA VAL A 311 -2.39 -4.54 6.94
C VAL A 311 -3.71 -5.28 6.78
N ALA A 312 -4.73 -4.84 7.52
CA ALA A 312 -6.05 -5.45 7.53
C ALA A 312 -7.11 -4.51 6.93
N HIS A 313 -7.95 -5.01 6.04
CA HIS A 313 -9.08 -4.27 5.47
C HIS A 313 -10.39 -4.84 5.99
N LEU A 314 -11.17 -4.02 6.67
CA LEU A 314 -12.52 -4.36 7.13
C LEU A 314 -13.60 -3.99 6.12
N ASP A 315 -13.23 -3.25 5.09
CA ASP A 315 -14.09 -2.87 3.97
C ASP A 315 -13.30 -3.01 2.66
N LEU A 316 -14.01 -3.22 1.55
CA LEU A 316 -13.40 -3.38 0.23
C LEU A 316 -12.72 -2.07 -0.23
N PRO A 317 -11.44 -2.10 -0.64
CA PRO A 317 -10.79 -0.96 -1.29
C PRO A 317 -11.46 -0.60 -2.62
N LYS A 318 -11.33 0.66 -3.03
CA LYS A 318 -11.95 1.17 -4.26
C LYS A 318 -11.28 0.68 -5.53
N SER A 319 -9.99 0.34 -5.46
CA SER A 319 -9.20 -0.10 -6.62
C SER A 319 -8.05 -1.02 -6.21
N VAL A 320 -7.51 -1.74 -7.18
CA VAL A 320 -6.33 -2.59 -6.99
C VAL A 320 -5.09 -1.77 -6.66
N GLU A 321 -4.93 -0.59 -7.26
CA GLU A 321 -3.82 0.33 -6.98
C GLU A 321 -3.83 0.79 -5.52
N GLY A 322 -5.00 1.23 -5.03
CA GLY A 322 -5.17 1.61 -3.62
C GLY A 322 -4.86 0.44 -2.69
N TYR A 323 -5.41 -0.73 -2.97
CA TYR A 323 -5.13 -1.95 -2.20
C TYR A 323 -3.64 -2.31 -2.19
N TYR A 324 -2.97 -2.25 -3.35
CA TYR A 324 -1.54 -2.52 -3.46
C TYR A 324 -0.71 -1.51 -2.68
N GLN A 325 -1.04 -0.22 -2.76
CA GLN A 325 -0.36 0.84 -2.02
C GLN A 325 -0.54 0.71 -0.50
N GLU A 326 -1.76 0.37 -0.05
CA GLU A 326 -2.09 0.17 1.35
C GLU A 326 -1.41 -1.09 1.91
N THR A 327 -1.51 -2.23 1.23
CA THR A 327 -0.85 -3.48 1.63
C THR A 327 0.67 -3.41 1.53
N GLY A 328 1.20 -2.62 0.59
CA GLY A 328 2.62 -2.36 0.40
C GLY A 328 3.30 -1.67 1.59
N ARG A 329 2.54 -1.16 2.58
CA ARG A 329 3.08 -0.61 3.84
C ARG A 329 3.60 -1.71 4.76
N ALA A 330 3.11 -2.94 4.60
CA ALA A 330 3.55 -4.07 5.40
C ALA A 330 4.94 -4.57 4.97
N GLY A 331 5.76 -4.98 5.92
CA GLY A 331 7.02 -5.69 5.70
C GLY A 331 8.03 -4.94 4.82
N ARG A 332 8.21 -3.63 5.01
CA ARG A 332 9.19 -2.84 4.23
C ARG A 332 10.64 -3.21 4.54
N ASP A 333 10.88 -3.79 5.70
CA ASP A 333 12.15 -4.37 6.12
C ASP A 333 12.44 -5.74 5.47
N GLY A 334 11.57 -6.25 4.62
CA GLY A 334 11.69 -7.55 3.95
C GLY A 334 11.24 -8.74 4.79
N LEU A 335 10.92 -8.54 6.06
CA LEU A 335 10.42 -9.62 6.92
C LEU A 335 8.96 -9.99 6.58
N PRO A 336 8.53 -11.22 6.94
CA PRO A 336 7.17 -11.69 6.67
C PRO A 336 6.10 -10.74 7.20
N ALA A 337 5.06 -10.51 6.40
CA ALA A 337 3.93 -9.66 6.75
C ALA A 337 2.64 -10.20 6.11
N THR A 338 1.48 -9.80 6.66
CA THR A 338 0.17 -10.25 6.18
C THR A 338 -0.66 -9.09 5.65
N ALA A 339 -1.21 -9.25 4.46
CA ALA A 339 -2.28 -8.43 3.90
C ALA A 339 -3.60 -9.22 4.02
N TRP A 340 -4.42 -8.85 5.00
CA TRP A 340 -5.68 -9.51 5.26
C TRP A 340 -6.86 -8.63 4.88
N MET A 341 -7.93 -9.24 4.35
CA MET A 341 -9.16 -8.52 4.05
C MET A 341 -10.39 -9.39 4.31
N ALA A 342 -11.40 -8.80 4.97
CA ALA A 342 -12.75 -9.35 5.03
C ALA A 342 -13.70 -8.47 4.24
N TYR A 343 -14.35 -9.02 3.20
CA TYR A 343 -15.29 -8.26 2.38
C TYR A 343 -16.57 -9.05 2.12
N GLY A 344 -17.66 -8.32 1.82
CA GLY A 344 -18.96 -8.92 1.60
C GLY A 344 -19.77 -8.18 0.52
N LEU A 345 -20.94 -8.75 0.18
CA LEU A 345 -21.84 -8.17 -0.81
C LEU A 345 -22.23 -6.73 -0.49
N GLN A 346 -22.34 -6.38 0.79
CA GLN A 346 -22.73 -5.03 1.20
C GLN A 346 -21.67 -3.98 0.84
N ASP A 347 -20.38 -4.34 0.94
CA ASP A 347 -19.27 -3.45 0.56
C ASP A 347 -19.32 -3.17 -0.94
N VAL A 348 -19.57 -4.20 -1.76
CA VAL A 348 -19.72 -4.08 -3.23
C VAL A 348 -20.85 -3.14 -3.59
N VAL A 349 -22.05 -3.33 -2.99
CA VAL A 349 -23.21 -2.49 -3.24
C VAL A 349 -22.94 -1.04 -2.82
N GLN A 350 -22.30 -0.83 -1.68
CA GLN A 350 -21.96 0.50 -1.17
C GLN A 350 -20.98 1.24 -2.08
N LEU A 351 -19.91 0.57 -2.52
CA LEU A 351 -18.92 1.18 -3.41
C LEU A 351 -19.50 1.49 -4.79
N ARG A 352 -20.32 0.59 -5.36
CA ARG A 352 -21.01 0.87 -6.63
C ARG A 352 -21.94 2.08 -6.54
N LYS A 353 -22.61 2.29 -5.39
CA LYS A 353 -23.40 3.50 -5.15
C LYS A 353 -22.54 4.76 -5.10
N LEU A 354 -21.43 4.73 -4.38
CA LEU A 354 -20.49 5.85 -4.29
C LEU A 354 -19.85 6.20 -5.64
N SER A 355 -19.73 5.23 -6.55
CA SER A 355 -19.19 5.42 -7.90
C SER A 355 -20.21 6.01 -8.89
N THR A 356 -21.39 6.43 -8.44
CA THR A 356 -22.40 7.09 -9.30
C THR A 356 -22.22 8.61 -9.38
N GLU A 357 -21.36 9.21 -8.59
CA GLU A 357 -21.08 10.64 -8.55
C GLU A 357 -20.02 11.03 -9.59
N GLY A 358 -20.18 12.19 -10.23
CA GLY A 358 -19.24 12.71 -11.23
C GLY A 358 -19.74 12.57 -12.69
N ASP A 359 -18.87 12.93 -13.65
CA ASP A 359 -19.16 12.77 -15.07
C ASP A 359 -19.13 11.29 -15.50
N GLU A 360 -19.66 11.00 -16.69
CA GLU A 360 -19.81 9.61 -17.18
C GLU A 360 -18.46 8.91 -17.35
N THR A 361 -17.42 9.62 -17.76
CA THR A 361 -16.07 9.08 -17.95
C THR A 361 -15.44 8.71 -16.62
N HIS A 362 -15.57 9.57 -15.61
CA HIS A 362 -15.08 9.33 -14.27
C HIS A 362 -15.81 8.14 -13.60
N ARG A 363 -17.13 8.11 -13.73
CA ARG A 363 -17.97 7.02 -13.23
C ARG A 363 -17.60 5.68 -13.84
N ARG A 364 -17.45 5.61 -15.18
CA ARG A 364 -17.06 4.38 -15.87
C ARG A 364 -15.72 3.86 -15.37
N ARG A 365 -14.75 4.74 -15.22
CA ARG A 365 -13.43 4.40 -14.69
C ARG A 365 -13.49 3.83 -13.27
N GLN A 366 -14.24 4.46 -12.36
CA GLN A 366 -14.40 3.97 -11.00
C GLN A 366 -15.02 2.57 -10.97
N LEU A 367 -15.97 2.29 -11.85
CA LEU A 367 -16.58 0.98 -11.98
C LEU A 367 -15.58 -0.05 -12.52
N ASP A 368 -14.79 0.28 -13.53
CA ASP A 368 -13.75 -0.61 -14.09
C ASP A 368 -12.68 -0.95 -13.02
N GLN A 369 -12.26 0.03 -12.23
CA GLN A 369 -11.33 -0.18 -11.10
C GLN A 369 -11.94 -1.09 -10.01
N LEU A 370 -13.21 -0.87 -9.67
CA LEU A 370 -13.91 -1.71 -8.71
C LEU A 370 -14.09 -3.14 -9.23
N ASP A 371 -14.41 -3.31 -10.52
CA ASP A 371 -14.55 -4.63 -11.14
C ASP A 371 -13.22 -5.40 -11.16
N ALA A 372 -12.11 -4.72 -11.42
CA ALA A 372 -10.77 -5.29 -11.28
C ALA A 372 -10.46 -5.74 -9.84
N MET A 373 -10.85 -4.92 -8.84
CA MET A 373 -10.70 -5.28 -7.42
C MET A 373 -11.54 -6.50 -7.05
N LEU A 374 -12.79 -6.56 -7.53
CA LEU A 374 -13.66 -7.72 -7.33
C LEU A 374 -13.10 -8.98 -8.00
N ALA A 375 -12.53 -8.87 -9.20
CA ALA A 375 -11.87 -9.97 -9.87
C ALA A 375 -10.67 -10.51 -9.09
N LEU A 376 -9.91 -9.64 -8.40
CA LEU A 376 -8.87 -10.06 -7.45
C LEU A 376 -9.46 -10.79 -6.24
N CYS A 377 -10.57 -10.31 -5.69
CA CYS A 377 -11.22 -10.90 -4.52
C CYS A 377 -11.87 -12.25 -4.81
N GLU A 378 -12.43 -12.45 -5.99
CA GLU A 378 -13.16 -13.67 -6.34
C GLU A 378 -12.32 -14.68 -7.14
N THR A 379 -11.06 -14.38 -7.44
CA THR A 379 -10.21 -15.33 -8.17
C THR A 379 -10.08 -16.66 -7.43
N VAL A 380 -10.04 -17.75 -8.17
CA VAL A 380 -9.69 -19.08 -7.70
C VAL A 380 -8.19 -19.37 -7.88
N ASP A 381 -7.53 -18.56 -8.71
CA ASP A 381 -6.10 -18.63 -8.98
C ASP A 381 -5.29 -17.89 -7.92
N CYS A 382 -3.97 -17.93 -8.05
CA CYS A 382 -3.07 -17.22 -7.15
C CYS A 382 -3.35 -15.72 -7.11
N ARG A 383 -3.61 -15.17 -5.92
CA ARG A 383 -3.87 -13.74 -5.70
C ARG A 383 -2.74 -12.86 -6.19
N ARG A 384 -1.50 -13.28 -5.95
CA ARG A 384 -0.30 -12.53 -6.36
C ARG A 384 -0.16 -12.47 -7.87
N VAL A 385 -0.36 -13.60 -8.57
CA VAL A 385 -0.37 -13.62 -10.04
C VAL A 385 -1.43 -12.66 -10.59
N ARG A 386 -2.63 -12.67 -10.01
CA ARG A 386 -3.71 -11.77 -10.44
C ARG A 386 -3.37 -10.30 -10.19
N LEU A 387 -2.74 -10.00 -9.05
CA LEU A 387 -2.28 -8.66 -8.69
C LEU A 387 -1.18 -8.17 -9.65
N LEU A 388 -0.18 -9.00 -9.93
CA LEU A 388 0.91 -8.68 -10.84
C LEU A 388 0.42 -8.46 -12.28
N ALA A 389 -0.49 -9.32 -12.76
CA ALA A 389 -1.10 -9.20 -14.09
C ALA A 389 -1.87 -7.88 -14.26
N TYR A 390 -2.49 -7.34 -13.21
CA TYR A 390 -3.14 -6.03 -13.24
C TYR A 390 -2.16 -4.90 -13.58
N PHE A 391 -0.91 -5.00 -13.10
CA PHE A 391 0.15 -4.06 -13.41
C PHE A 391 0.95 -4.41 -14.68
N GLY A 392 0.49 -5.41 -15.45
CA GLY A 392 1.15 -5.84 -16.69
C GLY A 392 2.40 -6.70 -16.47
N GLN A 393 2.54 -7.32 -15.30
CA GLN A 393 3.66 -8.20 -14.97
C GLN A 393 3.19 -9.66 -14.92
N ASP A 394 3.92 -10.54 -15.59
CA ASP A 394 3.72 -11.98 -15.49
C ASP A 394 4.23 -12.51 -14.14
N GLY A 395 3.64 -13.59 -13.66
CA GLY A 395 4.04 -14.23 -12.42
C GLY A 395 3.69 -15.72 -12.38
N SER A 396 4.29 -16.44 -11.46
CA SER A 396 3.96 -17.83 -11.16
C SER A 396 3.22 -17.95 -9.81
N PRO A 397 2.47 -19.04 -9.56
CA PRO A 397 1.81 -19.26 -8.29
C PRO A 397 2.77 -19.12 -7.10
N CYS A 398 2.40 -18.26 -6.14
CA CYS A 398 3.31 -17.83 -5.08
C CYS A 398 3.52 -18.84 -3.94
N GLY A 399 2.66 -19.86 -3.83
CA GLY A 399 2.67 -20.82 -2.71
C GLY A 399 2.36 -20.22 -1.32
N ASN A 400 2.06 -18.92 -1.23
CA ASN A 400 1.96 -18.20 0.05
C ASN A 400 0.63 -17.44 0.26
N CYS A 401 -0.22 -17.28 -0.75
CA CYS A 401 -1.54 -16.67 -0.56
C CYS A 401 -2.61 -17.71 -0.15
N ASP A 402 -3.77 -17.24 0.32
CA ASP A 402 -4.87 -18.09 0.74
C ASP A 402 -5.30 -19.11 -0.32
N THR A 403 -5.40 -18.68 -1.60
CA THR A 403 -5.79 -19.57 -2.70
C THR A 403 -4.72 -20.60 -3.07
N CYS A 404 -3.42 -20.31 -2.84
CA CYS A 404 -2.34 -21.29 -3.03
C CYS A 404 -2.27 -22.29 -1.87
N LEU A 405 -2.44 -21.82 -0.63
CA LEU A 405 -2.37 -22.65 0.58
C LEU A 405 -3.62 -23.52 0.75
N THR A 406 -4.79 -22.99 0.39
CA THR A 406 -6.07 -23.68 0.47
C THR A 406 -6.87 -23.35 -0.78
N PRO A 407 -6.62 -24.05 -1.90
CA PRO A 407 -7.33 -23.81 -3.14
C PRO A 407 -8.84 -23.88 -2.94
N PRO A 408 -9.60 -22.85 -3.36
CA PRO A 408 -11.04 -22.83 -3.18
C PRO A 408 -11.71 -23.88 -4.07
N ALA A 409 -12.67 -24.60 -3.51
CA ALA A 409 -13.50 -25.50 -4.31
C ALA A 409 -14.39 -24.69 -5.25
N THR A 410 -14.50 -25.16 -6.50
CA THR A 410 -15.43 -24.62 -7.49
C THR A 410 -16.60 -25.58 -7.69
N TRP A 411 -17.71 -25.06 -8.20
CA TRP A 411 -18.90 -25.84 -8.48
C TRP A 411 -19.66 -25.27 -9.67
N ASP A 412 -20.41 -26.12 -10.35
CA ASP A 412 -21.31 -25.67 -11.43
C ASP A 412 -22.49 -24.92 -10.82
N ALA A 413 -22.47 -23.61 -10.97
CA ALA A 413 -23.49 -22.69 -10.49
C ALA A 413 -24.41 -22.18 -11.62
N THR A 414 -24.39 -22.82 -12.79
CA THR A 414 -25.18 -22.40 -13.94
C THR A 414 -26.66 -22.28 -13.61
N VAL A 415 -27.25 -23.32 -13.02
CA VAL A 415 -28.68 -23.32 -12.65
C VAL A 415 -29.01 -22.29 -11.55
N PRO A 416 -28.27 -22.21 -10.43
CA PRO A 416 -28.46 -21.14 -9.45
C PRO A 416 -28.33 -19.73 -10.04
N ALA A 417 -27.33 -19.49 -10.89
CA ALA A 417 -27.20 -18.20 -11.58
C ALA A 417 -28.42 -17.90 -12.44
N GLN A 418 -28.90 -18.87 -13.23
CA GLN A 418 -30.12 -18.72 -14.04
C GLN A 418 -31.35 -18.41 -13.19
N LYS A 419 -31.52 -19.06 -12.02
CA LYS A 419 -32.63 -18.79 -11.09
C LYS A 419 -32.59 -17.33 -10.61
N LEU A 420 -31.43 -16.84 -10.17
CA LEU A 420 -31.28 -15.47 -9.71
C LEU A 420 -31.49 -14.45 -10.85
N LEU A 421 -30.82 -14.65 -11.98
CA LEU A 421 -30.96 -13.78 -13.16
C LEU A 421 -32.40 -13.77 -13.69
N SER A 422 -33.08 -14.92 -13.71
CA SER A 422 -34.51 -15.02 -14.09
C SER A 422 -35.40 -14.28 -13.10
N THR A 423 -35.10 -14.30 -11.81
CA THR A 423 -35.85 -13.54 -10.80
C THR A 423 -35.76 -12.04 -11.07
N VAL A 424 -34.55 -11.53 -11.35
CA VAL A 424 -34.36 -10.11 -11.74
C VAL A 424 -35.11 -9.78 -13.02
N LEU A 425 -35.00 -10.63 -14.06
CA LEU A 425 -35.65 -10.44 -15.36
C LEU A 425 -37.18 -10.40 -15.24
N ARG A 426 -37.78 -11.31 -14.46
CA ARG A 426 -39.24 -11.38 -14.28
C ARG A 426 -39.78 -10.19 -13.52
N LEU A 427 -39.13 -9.80 -12.41
CA LEU A 427 -39.52 -8.60 -11.68
C LEU A 427 -39.49 -7.36 -12.59
N GLN A 428 -38.47 -7.23 -13.42
CA GLN A 428 -38.35 -6.11 -14.35
C GLN A 428 -39.42 -6.16 -15.47
N ARG A 429 -39.64 -7.35 -16.09
CA ARG A 429 -40.57 -7.48 -17.23
C ARG A 429 -42.04 -7.57 -16.82
N GLU A 430 -42.35 -8.35 -15.78
CA GLU A 430 -43.73 -8.66 -15.41
C GLU A 430 -44.31 -7.61 -14.45
N ARG A 431 -43.46 -6.95 -13.64
CA ARG A 431 -43.89 -6.00 -12.60
C ARG A 431 -43.32 -4.60 -12.77
N ASN A 432 -42.40 -4.38 -13.70
CA ASN A 432 -41.65 -3.12 -13.88
C ASN A 432 -40.99 -2.66 -12.57
N GLN A 433 -40.43 -3.62 -11.80
CA GLN A 433 -39.85 -3.40 -10.47
C GLN A 433 -38.41 -3.87 -10.41
N ARG A 434 -37.64 -3.20 -9.54
CA ARG A 434 -36.23 -3.52 -9.25
C ARG A 434 -36.01 -3.55 -7.75
N PHE A 435 -35.27 -4.55 -7.28
CA PHE A 435 -34.99 -4.73 -5.85
C PHE A 435 -33.53 -5.06 -5.60
N GLY A 436 -33.09 -4.80 -4.37
CA GLY A 436 -31.76 -5.18 -3.90
C GLY A 436 -31.66 -6.69 -3.61
N ALA A 437 -30.42 -7.17 -3.45
CA ALA A 437 -30.07 -8.57 -3.28
C ALA A 437 -30.87 -9.30 -2.19
N GLY A 438 -31.07 -8.68 -1.02
CA GLY A 438 -31.80 -9.31 0.08
C GLY A 438 -33.21 -9.72 -0.30
N HIS A 439 -33.96 -8.84 -0.97
CA HIS A 439 -35.32 -9.12 -1.40
C HIS A 439 -35.39 -10.20 -2.49
N LEU A 440 -34.44 -10.21 -3.44
CA LEU A 440 -34.35 -11.26 -4.45
C LEU A 440 -34.08 -12.63 -3.82
N ILE A 441 -33.22 -12.68 -2.80
CA ILE A 441 -32.92 -13.89 -2.05
C ILE A 441 -34.14 -14.35 -1.26
N ASP A 442 -34.91 -13.46 -0.66
CA ASP A 442 -36.16 -13.82 0.04
C ASP A 442 -37.18 -14.44 -0.91
N ILE A 443 -37.31 -13.93 -2.15
CA ILE A 443 -38.15 -14.54 -3.19
C ILE A 443 -37.66 -15.94 -3.53
N LEU A 444 -36.36 -16.12 -3.80
CA LEU A 444 -35.76 -17.42 -4.15
C LEU A 444 -35.94 -18.45 -3.05
N LEU A 445 -35.80 -18.05 -1.78
CA LEU A 445 -35.99 -18.92 -0.61
C LEU A 445 -37.45 -19.15 -0.24
N GLY A 446 -38.40 -18.50 -0.91
CA GLY A 446 -39.82 -18.62 -0.60
C GLY A 446 -40.21 -18.01 0.74
N LYS A 447 -39.46 -16.99 1.22
CA LYS A 447 -39.76 -16.30 2.48
C LYS A 447 -40.90 -15.31 2.31
N LYS A 448 -41.98 -15.48 3.09
CA LYS A 448 -43.13 -14.59 3.10
C LYS A 448 -42.87 -13.36 4.00
N THR A 449 -41.86 -12.54 3.64
CA THR A 449 -41.60 -11.29 4.34
C THR A 449 -42.70 -10.28 4.04
N GLU A 450 -42.87 -9.28 4.89
CA GLU A 450 -43.87 -8.22 4.72
C GLU A 450 -43.76 -7.59 3.31
N LYS A 451 -42.53 -7.32 2.86
CA LYS A 451 -42.24 -6.73 1.56
C LYS A 451 -42.58 -7.66 0.39
N VAL A 452 -42.37 -8.98 0.52
CA VAL A 452 -42.74 -9.97 -0.49
C VAL A 452 -44.25 -10.06 -0.63
N LEU A 453 -44.99 -9.99 0.48
CA LEU A 453 -46.46 -10.00 0.49
C LEU A 453 -47.04 -8.67 -0.03
N GLN A 454 -46.48 -7.54 0.37
CA GLN A 454 -46.92 -6.20 -0.07
C GLN A 454 -46.87 -6.04 -1.59
N PHE A 455 -45.88 -6.60 -2.26
CA PHE A 455 -45.71 -6.50 -3.71
C PHE A 455 -46.24 -7.72 -4.47
N ASP A 456 -46.90 -8.66 -3.77
CA ASP A 456 -47.43 -9.91 -4.33
C ASP A 456 -46.39 -10.77 -5.06
N HIS A 457 -45.14 -10.75 -4.57
CA HIS A 457 -44.07 -11.55 -5.19
C HIS A 457 -44.17 -13.06 -4.86
N ALA A 458 -45.01 -13.44 -3.91
CA ALA A 458 -45.32 -14.84 -3.64
C ALA A 458 -46.07 -15.52 -4.81
N SER A 459 -46.69 -14.76 -5.72
CA SER A 459 -47.36 -15.27 -6.93
C SER A 459 -46.41 -15.49 -8.11
N LEU A 460 -45.16 -15.06 -8.03
CA LEU A 460 -44.17 -15.24 -9.09
C LEU A 460 -43.77 -16.70 -9.25
N THR A 461 -43.58 -17.16 -10.48
CA THR A 461 -43.12 -18.52 -10.76
C THR A 461 -41.73 -18.85 -10.24
N VAL A 462 -40.97 -17.82 -9.86
CA VAL A 462 -39.61 -17.91 -9.27
C VAL A 462 -39.64 -17.90 -7.73
N PHE A 463 -40.82 -17.85 -7.10
CA PHE A 463 -40.94 -17.87 -5.65
C PHE A 463 -40.64 -19.27 -5.11
N GLY A 464 -39.67 -19.38 -4.20
CA GLY A 464 -39.28 -20.61 -3.56
C GLY A 464 -38.48 -21.61 -4.44
N VAL A 465 -38.01 -21.19 -5.62
CA VAL A 465 -37.25 -22.09 -6.52
C VAL A 465 -35.79 -22.26 -6.12
N GLY A 466 -35.31 -21.52 -5.14
CA GLY A 466 -33.90 -21.46 -4.73
C GLY A 466 -33.62 -22.05 -3.35
N THR A 467 -34.43 -22.98 -2.86
CA THR A 467 -34.31 -23.56 -1.51
C THR A 467 -33.12 -24.50 -1.33
N GLU A 468 -32.43 -24.87 -2.41
CA GLU A 468 -31.22 -25.71 -2.40
C GLU A 468 -30.00 -25.02 -1.84
N LEU A 469 -29.98 -23.69 -1.79
CA LEU A 469 -28.91 -22.90 -1.21
C LEU A 469 -29.39 -22.10 0.01
N SER A 470 -28.52 -21.96 0.98
CA SER A 470 -28.74 -21.08 2.13
C SER A 470 -28.67 -19.59 1.72
N GLU A 471 -29.17 -18.71 2.58
CA GLU A 471 -29.08 -17.26 2.35
C GLU A 471 -27.62 -16.78 2.18
N ALA A 472 -26.69 -17.36 2.94
CA ALA A 472 -25.27 -17.02 2.84
C ALA A 472 -24.69 -17.44 1.48
N GLU A 473 -25.03 -18.62 0.97
CA GLU A 473 -24.62 -19.09 -0.35
C GLU A 473 -25.24 -18.24 -1.46
N TRP A 474 -26.52 -17.87 -1.36
CA TRP A 474 -27.12 -16.93 -2.31
C TRP A 474 -26.44 -15.56 -2.32
N ARG A 475 -26.04 -15.04 -1.16
CA ARG A 475 -25.26 -13.80 -1.08
C ARG A 475 -23.90 -13.94 -1.79
N ALA A 476 -23.25 -15.09 -1.67
CA ALA A 476 -22.03 -15.41 -2.38
C ALA A 476 -22.23 -15.49 -3.91
N VAL A 477 -23.34 -16.11 -4.36
CA VAL A 477 -23.71 -16.14 -5.79
C VAL A 477 -23.92 -14.73 -6.32
N VAL A 478 -24.73 -13.88 -5.66
CA VAL A 478 -24.95 -12.49 -6.06
C VAL A 478 -23.62 -11.72 -6.19
N ARG A 479 -22.75 -11.86 -5.19
CA ARG A 479 -21.45 -11.17 -5.15
C ARG A 479 -20.58 -11.57 -6.34
N GLN A 480 -20.52 -12.88 -6.64
CA GLN A 480 -19.74 -13.38 -7.77
C GLN A 480 -20.34 -13.00 -9.13
N LEU A 481 -21.67 -12.96 -9.28
CA LEU A 481 -22.31 -12.50 -10.50
C LEU A 481 -22.06 -10.99 -10.75
N LEU A 482 -21.98 -10.20 -9.69
CA LEU A 482 -21.54 -8.78 -9.77
C LEU A 482 -20.08 -8.67 -10.20
N ALA A 483 -19.21 -9.51 -9.66
CA ALA A 483 -17.79 -9.55 -10.01
C ALA A 483 -17.54 -10.02 -11.46
N LEU A 484 -18.42 -10.87 -11.98
CA LEU A 484 -18.36 -11.36 -13.36
C LEU A 484 -19.07 -10.42 -14.38
N GLY A 485 -19.58 -9.29 -13.89
CA GLY A 485 -20.29 -8.33 -14.73
C GLY A 485 -21.63 -8.82 -15.28
N LEU A 486 -22.21 -9.89 -14.71
CA LEU A 486 -23.53 -10.42 -15.11
C LEU A 486 -24.68 -9.65 -14.45
N LEU A 487 -24.41 -8.97 -13.35
CA LEU A 487 -25.33 -8.07 -12.65
C LEU A 487 -24.64 -6.71 -12.46
N THR A 488 -25.45 -5.67 -12.39
CA THR A 488 -25.02 -4.33 -11.98
C THR A 488 -25.91 -3.81 -10.87
N VAL A 489 -25.39 -2.80 -10.13
CA VAL A 489 -26.14 -2.10 -9.07
C VAL A 489 -26.60 -0.76 -9.62
N GLU A 490 -27.88 -0.45 -9.50
CA GLU A 490 -28.47 0.81 -9.96
C GLU A 490 -29.22 1.55 -8.85
N GLY A 491 -29.24 2.87 -8.97
CA GLY A 491 -30.01 3.79 -8.12
C GLY A 491 -29.52 3.85 -6.65
N GLU A 492 -30.07 4.80 -5.92
CA GLU A 492 -29.74 5.07 -4.52
C GLU A 492 -30.07 3.91 -3.57
N TYR A 493 -31.03 3.06 -3.94
CA TYR A 493 -31.45 1.91 -3.12
C TYR A 493 -30.60 0.65 -3.38
N GLY A 494 -29.63 0.69 -4.32
CA GLY A 494 -28.78 -0.46 -4.64
C GLY A 494 -29.57 -1.62 -5.22
N THR A 495 -30.46 -1.33 -6.17
CA THR A 495 -31.23 -2.36 -6.88
C THR A 495 -30.36 -3.08 -7.89
N LEU A 496 -30.63 -4.37 -8.12
CA LEU A 496 -29.88 -5.16 -9.09
C LEU A 496 -30.58 -5.17 -10.45
N SER A 497 -29.75 -5.03 -11.50
CA SER A 497 -30.18 -5.09 -12.89
C SER A 497 -29.30 -6.05 -13.68
N LEU A 498 -29.86 -6.60 -14.77
CA LEU A 498 -29.10 -7.45 -15.70
C LEU A 498 -28.19 -6.60 -16.58
N THR A 499 -27.05 -7.18 -16.95
CA THR A 499 -26.20 -6.66 -18.02
C THR A 499 -26.44 -7.46 -19.33
N PRO A 500 -25.98 -6.99 -20.48
CA PRO A 500 -26.04 -7.78 -21.72
C PRO A 500 -25.35 -9.13 -21.62
N GLU A 501 -24.27 -9.23 -20.81
CA GLU A 501 -23.45 -10.42 -20.58
C GLU A 501 -24.21 -11.53 -19.86
N SER A 502 -25.32 -11.23 -19.19
CA SER A 502 -26.17 -12.25 -18.52
C SER A 502 -27.04 -13.05 -19.51
N ALA A 503 -27.29 -12.55 -20.72
CA ALA A 503 -28.15 -13.21 -21.67
C ALA A 503 -27.67 -14.61 -22.12
N PRO A 504 -26.38 -14.86 -22.43
CA PRO A 504 -25.90 -16.20 -22.76
C PRO A 504 -26.06 -17.20 -21.60
N VAL A 505 -25.90 -16.77 -20.33
CA VAL A 505 -26.10 -17.61 -19.15
C VAL A 505 -27.57 -17.98 -19.00
N LEU A 506 -28.48 -17.00 -19.15
CA LEU A 506 -29.93 -17.22 -19.12
C LEU A 506 -30.40 -18.21 -20.18
N ARG A 507 -29.82 -18.20 -21.39
CA ARG A 507 -30.15 -19.13 -22.48
C ARG A 507 -29.48 -20.50 -22.35
N GLY A 508 -28.60 -20.69 -21.35
CA GLY A 508 -27.86 -21.94 -21.18
C GLY A 508 -26.69 -22.13 -22.16
N GLU A 509 -26.30 -21.07 -22.88
CA GLU A 509 -25.21 -21.09 -23.87
C GLU A 509 -23.83 -20.97 -23.20
N ARG A 510 -23.79 -20.43 -21.97
CA ARG A 510 -22.57 -20.23 -21.19
C ARG A 510 -22.71 -20.92 -19.83
N PRO A 511 -22.00 -22.02 -19.58
CA PRO A 511 -21.91 -22.61 -18.24
C PRO A 511 -21.16 -21.68 -17.29
N LEU A 512 -21.48 -21.75 -16.02
CA LEU A 512 -20.91 -20.88 -14.99
C LEU A 512 -20.37 -21.68 -13.83
N SER A 513 -19.05 -21.61 -13.63
CA SER A 513 -18.39 -22.16 -12.45
C SER A 513 -18.14 -21.03 -11.45
N LEU A 514 -18.59 -21.21 -10.22
CA LEU A 514 -18.37 -20.27 -9.12
C LEU A 514 -17.54 -20.92 -8.02
N ARG A 515 -16.87 -20.07 -7.24
CA ARG A 515 -16.15 -20.47 -6.03
C ARG A 515 -17.15 -20.76 -4.91
N ARG A 516 -16.91 -21.83 -4.15
CA ARG A 516 -17.59 -22.03 -2.87
C ARG A 516 -16.87 -21.25 -1.78
N ASP A 517 -17.63 -20.44 -1.06
CA ASP A 517 -17.09 -19.81 0.15
C ASP A 517 -16.83 -20.89 1.21
N PRO A 518 -15.73 -20.80 1.96
CA PRO A 518 -15.47 -21.76 3.02
C PRO A 518 -16.60 -21.70 4.06
N THR A 519 -17.19 -22.84 4.35
CA THR A 519 -18.17 -22.97 5.44
C THR A 519 -17.47 -22.64 6.77
N PRO A 520 -18.07 -21.83 7.65
CA PRO A 520 -17.51 -21.59 8.97
C PRO A 520 -17.29 -22.92 9.69
N ARG A 521 -16.05 -23.36 9.84
CA ARG A 521 -15.75 -24.46 10.75
C ARG A 521 -16.09 -23.99 12.16
N LYS A 522 -16.98 -24.70 12.85
CA LYS A 522 -17.09 -24.58 14.32
C LYS A 522 -15.69 -24.76 14.88
N PRO A 523 -15.24 -23.88 15.80
CA PRO A 523 -13.91 -24.01 16.37
C PRO A 523 -13.77 -25.40 16.99
N ASP A 524 -12.89 -26.20 16.40
CA ASP A 524 -12.52 -27.47 16.96
C ASP A 524 -11.66 -27.19 18.20
N ARG A 525 -12.23 -27.42 19.38
CA ARG A 525 -11.58 -27.16 20.68
C ARG A 525 -10.33 -28.01 20.92
N SER A 526 -10.01 -28.91 19.99
CA SER A 526 -8.88 -29.84 20.08
C SER A 526 -7.74 -29.58 19.09
N ALA A 527 -7.89 -28.65 18.13
CA ALA A 527 -6.81 -28.31 17.22
C ALA A 527 -5.78 -27.42 17.93
N LYS A 528 -4.62 -27.98 18.23
CA LYS A 528 -3.42 -27.19 18.53
C LYS A 528 -3.18 -26.22 17.36
N PRO A 529 -2.80 -24.97 17.61
CA PRO A 529 -2.48 -24.03 16.55
C PRO A 529 -1.29 -24.58 15.75
N GLY A 530 -1.60 -25.19 14.63
CA GLY A 530 -0.60 -25.60 13.65
C GLY A 530 -0.45 -24.49 12.63
N GLY A 531 0.67 -23.84 12.61
CA GLY A 531 1.03 -22.79 11.65
C GLY A 531 1.26 -21.45 12.34
N SER A 532 2.30 -21.36 13.13
CA SER A 532 2.89 -20.13 13.61
C SER A 532 3.26 -19.28 12.39
N SER A 533 2.57 -18.14 12.18
CA SER A 533 3.22 -17.03 11.49
C SER A 533 4.46 -16.71 12.32
N ALA A 534 5.63 -16.81 11.71
CA ALA A 534 6.87 -16.63 12.42
C ALA A 534 6.86 -15.25 13.06
N LYS A 535 6.83 -15.19 14.41
CA LYS A 535 7.26 -13.98 15.13
C LYS A 535 8.59 -13.55 14.54
N PRO A 536 8.94 -12.26 14.48
CA PRO A 536 10.25 -11.82 14.00
C PRO A 536 11.44 -12.59 14.60
N ALA A 537 11.27 -13.20 15.75
CA ALA A 537 12.24 -14.06 16.42
C ALA A 537 12.03 -15.58 16.19
N ALA A 538 10.97 -16.02 15.49
CA ALA A 538 10.63 -17.46 15.44
C ALA A 538 11.64 -18.33 14.67
N ASP A 539 12.40 -17.73 13.75
CA ASP A 539 13.46 -18.41 13.00
C ASP A 539 14.84 -18.25 13.63
N LEU A 540 14.95 -17.52 14.76
CA LEU A 540 16.19 -17.35 15.51
C LEU A 540 16.34 -18.48 16.52
N ALA A 541 17.60 -18.91 16.74
CA ALA A 541 17.90 -19.75 17.89
C ALA A 541 17.43 -19.05 19.19
N PRO A 542 17.04 -19.79 20.26
CA PRO A 542 16.49 -19.20 21.48
C PRO A 542 17.37 -18.11 22.10
N GLU A 543 18.68 -18.27 22.04
CA GLU A 543 19.67 -17.30 22.53
C GLU A 543 19.66 -16.01 21.69
N ALA A 544 19.68 -16.15 20.34
CA ALA A 544 19.59 -15.01 19.43
C ALA A 544 18.24 -14.29 19.52
N ALA A 545 17.14 -15.00 19.82
CA ALA A 545 15.83 -14.40 20.03
C ALA A 545 15.82 -13.54 21.31
N SER A 546 16.39 -14.04 22.41
CA SER A 546 16.51 -13.26 23.65
C SER A 546 17.38 -12.01 23.44
N LEU A 547 18.49 -12.15 22.71
CA LEU A 547 19.38 -11.04 22.38
C LEU A 547 18.68 -10.00 21.48
N PHE A 548 17.92 -10.44 20.51
CA PHE A 548 17.11 -9.56 19.66
C PHE A 548 16.11 -8.73 20.47
N ASP A 549 15.42 -9.34 21.45
CA ASP A 549 14.49 -8.62 22.32
C ASP A 549 15.20 -7.56 23.18
N ARG A 550 16.41 -7.85 23.67
CA ARG A 550 17.24 -6.89 24.41
C ARG A 550 17.69 -5.72 23.53
N LEU A 551 18.14 -6.01 22.31
CA LEU A 551 18.50 -4.99 21.33
C LEU A 551 17.30 -4.11 20.94
N ARG A 552 16.09 -4.68 20.81
CA ARG A 552 14.87 -3.90 20.60
C ARG A 552 14.56 -2.99 21.79
N ALA A 553 14.68 -3.48 23.01
CA ALA A 553 14.46 -2.67 24.23
C ALA A 553 15.46 -1.52 24.31
N TRP A 554 16.76 -1.78 24.05
CA TRP A 554 17.79 -0.75 23.99
C TRP A 554 17.48 0.29 22.90
N ARG A 555 17.15 -0.17 21.68
CA ARG A 555 16.77 0.72 20.57
C ARG A 555 15.59 1.62 20.93
N ALA A 556 14.56 1.07 21.56
CA ALA A 556 13.37 1.82 21.97
C ALA A 556 13.71 2.92 22.99
N ALA A 557 14.58 2.61 23.98
CA ALA A 557 15.07 3.57 24.95
C ALA A 557 15.88 4.70 24.30
N THR A 558 16.84 4.34 23.43
CA THR A 558 17.69 5.28 22.70
C THR A 558 16.88 6.18 21.75
N ALA A 559 15.91 5.62 21.03
CA ALA A 559 15.03 6.36 20.15
C ALA A 559 14.16 7.36 20.92
N LYS A 560 13.65 6.96 22.11
CA LYS A 560 12.87 7.84 22.99
C LYS A 560 13.70 9.00 23.52
N GLU A 561 14.92 8.74 23.94
CA GLU A 561 15.86 9.76 24.42
C GLU A 561 16.19 10.80 23.33
N GLN A 562 16.40 10.33 22.11
CA GLN A 562 16.72 11.19 20.95
C GLN A 562 15.49 11.81 20.28
N GLY A 563 14.29 11.44 20.68
CA GLY A 563 13.04 11.93 20.11
C GLY A 563 12.79 11.49 18.65
N VAL A 564 13.44 10.40 18.19
CA VAL A 564 13.34 9.88 16.84
C VAL A 564 12.56 8.56 16.79
N PRO A 565 12.00 8.15 15.64
CA PRO A 565 11.45 6.82 15.45
C PRO A 565 12.49 5.70 15.67
N ALA A 566 12.07 4.57 16.23
CA ALA A 566 12.98 3.44 16.53
C ALA A 566 13.76 2.93 15.31
N TYR A 567 13.13 2.88 14.13
CA TYR A 567 13.76 2.43 12.88
C TYR A 567 14.84 3.38 12.35
N VAL A 568 14.84 4.65 12.76
CA VAL A 568 15.92 5.61 12.44
C VAL A 568 17.22 5.19 13.11
N VAL A 569 17.13 4.66 14.32
CA VAL A 569 18.27 4.08 15.02
C VAL A 569 18.73 2.81 14.29
N PHE A 570 17.89 1.76 14.27
CA PHE A 570 18.13 0.53 13.48
C PHE A 570 16.83 -0.16 13.09
N HIS A 571 16.82 -0.77 11.88
CA HIS A 571 15.74 -1.65 11.44
C HIS A 571 15.78 -2.99 12.18
N ASP A 572 14.63 -3.67 12.31
CA ASP A 572 14.55 -5.00 12.90
C ASP A 572 15.43 -6.01 12.15
N ALA A 573 15.54 -5.91 10.82
CA ALA A 573 16.43 -6.75 10.03
C ALA A 573 17.90 -6.63 10.46
N THR A 574 18.39 -5.41 10.69
CA THR A 574 19.74 -5.14 11.20
C THR A 574 19.92 -5.70 12.61
N LEU A 575 18.96 -5.49 13.52
CA LEU A 575 19.04 -6.05 14.88
C LEU A 575 19.01 -7.57 14.89
N ARG A 576 18.25 -8.20 13.99
CA ARG A 576 18.25 -9.67 13.81
C ARG A 576 19.62 -10.19 13.34
N GLU A 577 20.21 -9.50 12.38
CA GLU A 577 21.55 -9.85 11.88
C GLU A 577 22.58 -9.70 12.99
N ILE A 578 22.56 -8.61 13.78
CA ILE A 578 23.41 -8.42 14.96
C ILE A 578 23.21 -9.57 15.97
N ALA A 579 21.96 -9.91 16.29
CA ALA A 579 21.64 -10.97 17.23
C ALA A 579 22.09 -12.36 16.75
N SER A 580 22.08 -12.60 15.44
CA SER A 580 22.47 -13.87 14.83
C SER A 580 23.98 -14.02 14.67
N THR A 581 24.68 -12.93 14.31
CA THR A 581 26.14 -12.93 14.06
C THR A 581 26.96 -12.71 15.32
N HIS A 582 26.37 -12.08 16.34
CA HIS A 582 26.97 -11.76 17.65
C HIS A 582 28.35 -11.09 17.52
N PRO A 583 28.46 -9.91 16.86
CA PRO A 583 29.73 -9.24 16.64
C PRO A 583 30.37 -8.83 18.00
N THR A 584 31.69 -9.01 18.11
CA THR A 584 32.45 -8.71 19.32
C THR A 584 33.30 -7.45 19.18
N THR A 585 33.43 -6.93 17.96
CA THR A 585 34.24 -5.76 17.65
C THR A 585 33.48 -4.77 16.75
N LEU A 586 33.88 -3.48 16.80
CA LEU A 586 33.34 -2.46 15.89
C LEU A 586 33.61 -2.81 14.42
N GLY A 587 34.72 -3.50 14.12
CA GLY A 587 35.03 -3.95 12.78
C GLY A 587 34.06 -5.02 12.27
N GLU A 588 33.66 -5.98 13.10
CA GLU A 588 32.65 -6.98 12.75
C GLU A 588 31.27 -6.33 12.64
N LEU A 589 30.94 -5.40 13.55
CA LEU A 589 29.67 -4.66 13.51
C LEU A 589 29.53 -3.80 12.24
N SER A 590 30.62 -3.24 11.72
CA SER A 590 30.63 -2.47 10.47
C SER A 590 30.30 -3.29 9.22
N GLY A 591 30.47 -4.62 9.29
CA GLY A 591 30.10 -5.55 8.20
C GLY A 591 28.61 -5.90 8.16
N ILE A 592 27.80 -5.43 9.12
CA ILE A 592 26.37 -5.75 9.19
C ILE A 592 25.57 -4.75 8.37
N SER A 593 24.65 -5.27 7.56
CA SER A 593 23.79 -4.44 6.70
C SER A 593 22.96 -3.43 7.49
N GLY A 594 23.01 -2.15 7.08
CA GLY A 594 22.34 -1.05 7.76
C GLY A 594 23.15 -0.39 8.90
N VAL A 595 24.42 -0.79 9.11
CA VAL A 595 25.36 -0.16 10.04
C VAL A 595 26.37 0.68 9.23
N GLY A 596 25.97 1.90 8.84
CA GLY A 596 26.87 2.86 8.21
C GLY A 596 27.78 3.57 9.22
N GLU A 597 28.79 4.29 8.71
CA GLU A 597 29.84 4.97 9.50
C GLU A 597 29.29 5.81 10.65
N ASN A 598 28.26 6.62 10.37
CA ASN A 598 27.64 7.48 11.40
C ASN A 598 26.94 6.66 12.49
N LYS A 599 26.25 5.60 12.15
CA LYS A 599 25.60 4.73 13.12
C LYS A 599 26.60 3.92 13.92
N LEU A 600 27.67 3.46 13.29
CA LEU A 600 28.77 2.77 13.96
C LEU A 600 29.43 3.70 15.00
N THR A 601 29.75 4.93 14.64
CA THR A 601 30.34 5.92 15.54
C THR A 601 29.40 6.27 16.69
N LYS A 602 28.11 6.41 16.40
CA LYS A 602 27.11 6.89 17.39
C LYS A 602 26.64 5.79 18.34
N TYR A 603 26.51 4.54 17.86
CA TYR A 603 25.83 3.46 18.57
C TYR A 603 26.66 2.20 18.75
N GLY A 604 27.82 2.08 18.07
CA GLY A 604 28.60 0.84 18.03
C GLY A 604 29.02 0.33 19.40
N GLU A 605 29.58 1.18 20.27
CA GLU A 605 30.00 0.80 21.61
C GLU A 605 28.81 0.38 22.50
N ALA A 606 27.67 1.13 22.39
CA ALA A 606 26.48 0.80 23.15
C ALA A 606 25.88 -0.56 22.75
N ILE A 607 25.92 -0.90 21.46
CA ILE A 607 25.49 -2.21 20.97
C ILE A 607 26.41 -3.31 21.52
N LEU A 608 27.72 -3.15 21.43
CA LEU A 608 28.68 -4.14 21.97
C LEU A 608 28.45 -4.36 23.46
N THR A 609 28.18 -3.30 24.23
CA THR A 609 27.81 -3.42 25.66
C THR A 609 26.55 -4.26 25.85
N VAL A 610 25.48 -4.05 25.03
CA VAL A 610 24.26 -4.86 25.10
C VAL A 610 24.53 -6.32 24.74
N LEU A 611 25.50 -6.60 23.87
CA LEU A 611 25.91 -7.95 23.48
C LEU A 611 26.72 -8.65 24.59
N GLU A 612 27.58 -7.91 25.31
CA GLU A 612 28.42 -8.42 26.41
C GLU A 612 27.63 -8.73 27.69
N ASP A 613 26.55 -7.98 27.97
CA ASP A 613 25.67 -8.21 29.12
C ASP A 613 24.93 -9.56 28.95
N GLN A 614 25.58 -10.67 29.32
CA GLN A 614 24.91 -11.96 29.48
C GLN A 614 24.12 -11.96 30.82
N PRO A 615 22.88 -12.51 30.82
CA PRO A 615 22.11 -12.65 32.07
C PRO A 615 22.72 -13.65 33.05
#